data_4cbcb166a8048852b5b6f8cbee574586
#
_entry.id   4cbcb166a8048852b5b6f8cbee574586
#
_cell.length_a   1.000
_cell.length_b   1.000
_cell.length_c   1.000
_cell.angle_alpha   90.00
_cell.angle_beta   90.00
_cell.angle_gamma   90.00
#
_symmetry.space_group_name_H-M   'P 1'
#
loop_
_entity.id
_entity.type
_entity.pdbx_description
1 polymer ?
#
loop_
_entity_poly.entity_id
_entity_poly.type
_entity_poly.pdbx_seq_one_letter_code
_entity_poly.pdbx_strand_id
1 'polypeptide(L)'
;MSDLLQAVFLGILQGLTEFLPISSSAHLRIVPDLLGWGDPGAAFTAVIQIGTELAVLIYFRHDLWRIGSTWVRSLYRPEYRGQLDARMGWFIIIGSLPIVILGILLKDTIEQDFRSLWIIGTTLIVLGLILGIADRVSADRLRIKDMRLRDAVLMGVAQSCALVPGVSRSGATISMGRFLGYEREAATRYAFLLAIPAVVGAGVFELKEIPNGDNSYGWGPTIVATVVSFVIGYAAIAWLLRYVTTHSYLPFVIYRVSLGTLTLALAAAGVLSA
;
A
#
# COMPACT_ATOMS: atom_id res chain seq x y z
N MET A 1 -13.05 -24.64 -8.84
CA MET A 1 -12.25 -23.82 -9.79
C MET A 1 -10.83 -24.33 -9.69
N SER A 2 -10.06 -24.39 -10.77
CA SER A 2 -8.68 -24.90 -10.66
C SER A 2 -7.80 -23.93 -9.87
N ASP A 3 -6.79 -24.44 -9.16
CA ASP A 3 -5.85 -23.65 -8.36
C ASP A 3 -5.21 -22.51 -9.15
N LEU A 4 -4.93 -22.76 -10.45
CA LEU A 4 -4.41 -21.74 -11.35
C LEU A 4 -5.38 -20.56 -11.52
N LEU A 5 -6.68 -20.81 -11.69
CA LEU A 5 -7.68 -19.74 -11.85
C LEU A 5 -7.87 -18.94 -10.57
N GLN A 6 -7.85 -19.61 -9.41
CA GLN A 6 -7.90 -18.93 -8.11
C GLN A 6 -6.66 -18.06 -7.89
N ALA A 7 -5.47 -18.61 -8.15
CA ALA A 7 -4.21 -17.89 -8.03
C ALA A 7 -4.16 -16.66 -8.95
N VAL A 8 -4.57 -16.79 -10.21
CA VAL A 8 -4.65 -15.67 -11.16
C VAL A 8 -5.63 -14.61 -10.68
N PHE A 9 -6.79 -15.01 -10.19
CA PHE A 9 -7.77 -14.08 -9.63
C PHE A 9 -7.20 -13.29 -8.45
N LEU A 10 -6.52 -13.98 -7.52
CA LEU A 10 -5.87 -13.33 -6.38
C LEU A 10 -4.70 -12.43 -6.81
N GLY A 11 -3.97 -12.80 -7.88
CA GLY A 11 -2.95 -11.95 -8.49
C GLY A 11 -3.54 -10.65 -9.08
N ILE A 12 -4.69 -10.74 -9.76
CA ILE A 12 -5.43 -9.55 -10.24
C ILE A 12 -5.88 -8.70 -9.06
N LEU A 13 -6.45 -9.32 -8.04
CA LEU A 13 -6.94 -8.66 -6.83
C LEU A 13 -5.80 -7.91 -6.13
N GLN A 14 -4.66 -8.56 -5.91
CA GLN A 14 -3.47 -7.95 -5.35
C GLN A 14 -3.01 -6.74 -6.18
N GLY A 15 -2.84 -6.92 -7.49
CA GLY A 15 -2.38 -5.86 -8.39
C GLY A 15 -3.28 -4.63 -8.36
N LEU A 16 -4.60 -4.81 -8.37
CA LEU A 16 -5.56 -3.71 -8.29
C LEU A 16 -5.54 -3.03 -6.92
N THR A 17 -5.56 -3.80 -5.84
CA THR A 17 -5.86 -3.28 -4.50
C THR A 17 -4.65 -2.76 -3.74
N GLU A 18 -3.43 -3.08 -4.17
CA GLU A 18 -2.20 -2.64 -3.49
C GLU A 18 -2.00 -1.12 -3.60
N PHE A 19 -2.25 -0.56 -4.78
CA PHE A 19 -2.01 0.87 -5.04
C PHE A 19 -3.26 1.73 -4.85
N LEU A 20 -4.43 1.19 -5.16
CA LEU A 20 -5.68 1.87 -4.88
C LEU A 20 -5.86 2.03 -3.36
N PRO A 21 -6.44 3.14 -2.90
CA PRO A 21 -6.60 3.38 -1.46
C PRO A 21 -7.76 2.57 -0.86
N ILE A 22 -7.78 1.23 -1.11
CA ILE A 22 -8.86 0.30 -0.72
C ILE A 22 -8.42 -0.90 0.12
N SER A 23 -7.11 -1.06 0.37
CA SER A 23 -6.51 -2.11 1.21
C SER A 23 -6.44 -3.51 0.61
N SER A 24 -5.28 -3.87 0.07
CA SER A 24 -4.99 -5.23 -0.46
C SER A 24 -5.11 -6.31 0.62
N SER A 25 -4.58 -6.04 1.82
CA SER A 25 -4.65 -6.99 2.95
C SER A 25 -6.09 -7.35 3.35
N ALA A 26 -7.01 -6.39 3.30
CA ALA A 26 -8.42 -6.65 3.55
C ALA A 26 -9.01 -7.58 2.47
N HIS A 27 -8.71 -7.32 1.20
CA HIS A 27 -9.25 -8.11 0.09
C HIS A 27 -8.71 -9.54 0.08
N LEU A 28 -7.41 -9.71 0.30
CA LEU A 28 -6.79 -11.05 0.35
C LEU A 28 -7.24 -11.87 1.55
N ARG A 29 -7.79 -11.23 2.59
CA ARG A 29 -8.38 -11.93 3.74
C ARG A 29 -9.87 -12.23 3.54
N ILE A 30 -10.64 -11.25 3.04
CA ILE A 30 -12.11 -11.36 2.92
C ILE A 30 -12.53 -12.24 1.74
N VAL A 31 -11.90 -12.07 0.57
CA VAL A 31 -12.38 -12.68 -0.68
C VAL A 31 -12.20 -14.21 -0.69
N PRO A 32 -11.05 -14.79 -0.30
CA PRO A 32 -10.92 -16.24 -0.22
C PRO A 32 -11.93 -16.86 0.76
N ASP A 33 -12.15 -16.24 1.92
CA ASP A 33 -13.15 -16.70 2.91
C ASP A 33 -14.57 -16.70 2.31
N LEU A 34 -14.99 -15.61 1.66
CA LEU A 34 -16.31 -15.50 1.03
C LEU A 34 -16.55 -16.55 -0.05
N LEU A 35 -15.49 -16.91 -0.79
CA LEU A 35 -15.58 -17.87 -1.88
C LEU A 35 -15.34 -19.32 -1.43
N GLY A 36 -15.08 -19.55 -0.14
CA GLY A 36 -14.78 -20.86 0.40
C GLY A 36 -13.49 -21.49 -0.13
N TRP A 37 -12.51 -20.65 -0.51
CA TRP A 37 -11.23 -21.14 -1.06
C TRP A 37 -10.20 -21.48 0.02
N GLY A 38 -10.47 -21.05 1.27
CA GLY A 38 -9.52 -21.17 2.38
C GLY A 38 -8.41 -20.13 2.35
N ASP A 39 -7.46 -20.23 3.26
CA ASP A 39 -6.30 -19.33 3.33
C ASP A 39 -5.31 -19.65 2.19
N PRO A 40 -4.96 -18.71 1.36
CA PRO A 40 -3.97 -18.90 0.28
C PRO A 40 -2.55 -19.21 0.79
N GLY A 41 -2.30 -18.96 2.07
CA GLY A 41 -1.01 -19.15 2.71
C GLY A 41 -0.10 -17.92 2.65
N ALA A 42 0.75 -17.81 3.67
CA ALA A 42 1.64 -16.66 3.83
C ALA A 42 2.65 -16.56 2.69
N ALA A 43 3.23 -17.70 2.24
CA ALA A 43 4.20 -17.71 1.15
C ALA A 43 3.58 -17.27 -0.18
N PHE A 44 2.35 -17.72 -0.49
CA PHE A 44 1.65 -17.27 -1.69
C PHE A 44 1.43 -15.76 -1.68
N THR A 45 0.90 -15.24 -0.57
CA THR A 45 0.60 -13.81 -0.41
C THR A 45 1.85 -12.95 -0.53
N ALA A 46 2.94 -13.35 0.13
CA ALA A 46 4.23 -12.68 0.04
C ALA A 46 4.77 -12.63 -1.39
N VAL A 47 4.71 -13.75 -2.12
CA VAL A 47 5.27 -13.82 -3.48
C VAL A 47 4.46 -12.99 -4.48
N ILE A 48 3.12 -13.00 -4.42
CA ILE A 48 2.31 -12.14 -5.29
C ILE A 48 2.49 -10.65 -4.98
N GLN A 49 2.79 -10.30 -3.74
CA GLN A 49 3.13 -8.94 -3.33
C GLN A 49 4.44 -8.46 -3.98
N ILE A 50 5.46 -9.33 -4.11
CA ILE A 50 6.71 -9.02 -4.85
C ILE A 50 6.38 -8.55 -6.28
N GLY A 51 5.35 -9.09 -6.92
CA GLY A 51 4.90 -8.62 -8.23
C GLY A 51 4.53 -7.13 -8.21
N THR A 52 3.72 -6.70 -7.26
CA THR A 52 3.35 -5.27 -7.12
C THR A 52 4.53 -4.39 -6.70
N GLU A 53 5.45 -4.92 -5.90
CA GLU A 53 6.68 -4.22 -5.52
C GLU A 53 7.57 -3.94 -6.73
N LEU A 54 7.76 -4.93 -7.59
CA LEU A 54 8.46 -4.75 -8.86
C LEU A 54 7.73 -3.75 -9.77
N ALA A 55 6.40 -3.73 -9.77
CA ALA A 55 5.62 -2.79 -10.55
C ALA A 55 5.90 -1.34 -10.15
N VAL A 56 5.90 -1.02 -8.86
CA VAL A 56 6.18 0.35 -8.39
C VAL A 56 7.64 0.75 -8.65
N LEU A 57 8.59 -0.15 -8.46
CA LEU A 57 10.00 0.10 -8.76
C LEU A 57 10.23 0.40 -10.24
N ILE A 58 9.63 -0.40 -11.13
CA ILE A 58 9.76 -0.21 -12.58
C ILE A 58 9.02 1.03 -13.05
N TYR A 59 7.83 1.31 -12.50
CA TYR A 59 7.09 2.52 -12.84
C TYR A 59 7.88 3.79 -12.50
N PHE A 60 8.42 3.85 -11.29
CA PHE A 60 9.18 5.02 -10.80
C PHE A 60 10.69 4.94 -11.05
N ARG A 61 11.19 4.01 -11.88
CA ARG A 61 12.64 3.80 -12.10
C ARG A 61 13.42 5.08 -12.46
N HIS A 62 12.82 5.96 -13.27
CA HIS A 62 13.46 7.22 -13.64
C HIS A 62 13.49 8.23 -12.48
N ASP A 63 12.41 8.32 -11.70
CA ASP A 63 12.37 9.15 -10.50
C ASP A 63 13.36 8.63 -9.46
N LEU A 64 13.38 7.32 -9.23
CA LEU A 64 14.28 6.67 -8.28
C LEU A 64 15.75 6.89 -8.66
N TRP A 65 16.08 6.74 -9.94
CA TRP A 65 17.42 7.02 -10.40
C TRP A 65 17.82 8.49 -10.23
N ARG A 66 16.94 9.42 -10.60
CA ARG A 66 17.17 10.86 -10.48
C ARG A 66 17.31 11.27 -9.00
N ILE A 67 16.35 10.86 -8.16
CA ILE A 67 16.35 11.15 -6.72
C ILE A 67 17.58 10.53 -6.07
N GLY A 68 17.82 9.24 -6.27
CA GLY A 68 18.90 8.49 -5.66
C GLY A 68 20.28 9.02 -6.08
N SER A 69 20.51 9.25 -7.37
CA SER A 69 21.79 9.77 -7.86
C SER A 69 22.07 11.20 -7.36
N THR A 70 21.04 12.06 -7.32
CA THR A 70 21.18 13.43 -6.81
C THR A 70 21.39 13.43 -5.30
N TRP A 71 20.67 12.59 -4.56
CA TRP A 71 20.86 12.42 -3.13
C TRP A 71 22.27 11.94 -2.80
N VAL A 72 22.77 10.90 -3.46
CA VAL A 72 24.15 10.40 -3.26
C VAL A 72 25.17 11.52 -3.56
N ARG A 73 25.02 12.26 -4.68
CA ARG A 73 25.91 13.38 -4.98
C ARG A 73 25.86 14.47 -3.90
N SER A 74 24.72 14.74 -3.30
CA SER A 74 24.57 15.75 -2.25
C SER A 74 25.35 15.44 -0.96
N LEU A 75 25.74 14.18 -0.74
CA LEU A 75 26.52 13.78 0.43
C LEU A 75 27.96 14.34 0.37
N TYR A 76 28.54 14.42 -0.84
CA TYR A 76 29.93 14.87 -1.03
C TYR A 76 30.07 16.13 -1.88
N ARG A 77 28.98 16.64 -2.49
CA ARG A 77 28.99 17.87 -3.30
C ARG A 77 27.94 18.85 -2.79
N PRO A 78 28.34 19.96 -2.11
CA PRO A 78 27.42 20.93 -1.51
C PRO A 78 26.42 21.55 -2.48
N GLU A 79 26.79 21.73 -3.75
CA GLU A 79 25.94 22.33 -4.79
C GLU A 79 24.66 21.54 -5.09
N TYR A 80 24.61 20.24 -4.71
CA TYR A 80 23.42 19.40 -4.90
C TYR A 80 22.47 19.44 -3.70
N ARG A 81 22.92 19.88 -2.50
CA ARG A 81 22.13 19.80 -1.24
C ARG A 81 20.82 20.58 -1.28
N GLY A 82 20.77 21.71 -2.03
CA GLY A 82 19.56 22.52 -2.19
C GLY A 82 18.57 21.99 -3.21
N GLN A 83 18.95 21.00 -4.04
CA GLN A 83 18.11 20.50 -5.11
C GLN A 83 16.93 19.69 -4.55
N LEU A 84 15.77 19.79 -5.21
CA LEU A 84 14.55 19.10 -4.81
C LEU A 84 14.76 17.59 -4.69
N ASP A 85 15.43 16.99 -5.68
CA ASP A 85 15.65 15.54 -5.71
C ASP A 85 16.54 15.06 -4.55
N ALA A 86 17.56 15.84 -4.14
CA ALA A 86 18.37 15.52 -2.97
C ALA A 86 17.53 15.56 -1.68
N ARG A 87 16.66 16.57 -1.55
CA ARG A 87 15.72 16.69 -0.42
C ARG A 87 14.70 15.56 -0.43
N MET A 88 14.17 15.20 -1.60
CA MET A 88 13.24 14.07 -1.75
C MET A 88 13.86 12.75 -1.30
N GLY A 89 15.15 12.50 -1.59
CA GLY A 89 15.85 11.32 -1.07
C GLY A 89 15.82 11.26 0.46
N TRP A 90 16.14 12.38 1.13
CA TRP A 90 16.05 12.46 2.59
C TRP A 90 14.60 12.34 3.10
N PHE A 91 13.63 12.93 2.42
CA PHE A 91 12.23 12.86 2.81
C PHE A 91 11.68 11.43 2.73
N ILE A 92 12.07 10.67 1.71
CA ILE A 92 11.69 9.26 1.57
C ILE A 92 12.35 8.43 2.68
N ILE A 93 13.65 8.60 2.92
CA ILE A 93 14.37 7.85 3.96
C ILE A 93 13.78 8.13 5.35
N ILE A 94 13.72 9.41 5.73
CA ILE A 94 13.26 9.80 7.08
C ILE A 94 11.77 9.48 7.26
N GLY A 95 10.95 9.73 6.24
CA GLY A 95 9.53 9.40 6.28
C GLY A 95 9.24 7.90 6.34
N SER A 96 10.17 7.03 5.90
CA SER A 96 10.01 5.58 6.02
C SER A 96 10.40 5.03 7.39
N LEU A 97 11.17 5.78 8.20
CA LEU A 97 11.63 5.28 9.51
C LEU A 97 10.49 4.89 10.46
N PRO A 98 9.37 5.65 10.60
CA PRO A 98 8.31 5.27 11.51
C PRO A 98 7.72 3.88 11.23
N ILE A 99 7.40 3.57 9.98
CA ILE A 99 6.82 2.26 9.63
C ILE A 99 7.82 1.12 9.80
N VAL A 100 9.09 1.35 9.49
CA VAL A 100 10.15 0.34 9.66
C VAL A 100 10.36 0.05 11.15
N ILE A 101 10.50 1.08 11.98
CA ILE A 101 10.70 0.93 13.42
C ILE A 101 9.50 0.22 14.05
N LEU A 102 8.28 0.68 13.79
CA LEU A 102 7.07 0.09 14.35
C LEU A 102 6.80 -1.31 13.81
N GLY A 103 7.10 -1.58 12.54
CA GLY A 103 6.96 -2.91 11.95
C GLY A 103 7.86 -3.94 12.62
N ILE A 104 9.11 -3.57 12.97
CA ILE A 104 10.03 -4.45 13.71
C ILE A 104 9.55 -4.63 15.17
N LEU A 105 9.15 -3.54 15.84
CA LEU A 105 8.78 -3.58 17.25
C LEU A 105 7.44 -4.29 17.51
N LEU A 106 6.52 -4.24 16.57
CA LEU A 106 5.15 -4.76 16.72
C LEU A 106 4.89 -6.02 15.90
N LYS A 107 5.95 -6.69 15.39
CA LYS A 107 5.81 -7.85 14.51
C LYS A 107 4.83 -8.89 15.07
N ASP A 108 5.04 -9.35 16.29
CA ASP A 108 4.22 -10.41 16.90
C ASP A 108 2.76 -10.00 17.07
N THR A 109 2.50 -8.76 17.47
CA THR A 109 1.14 -8.20 17.59
C THR A 109 0.44 -8.10 16.22
N ILE A 110 1.16 -7.71 15.18
CA ILE A 110 0.62 -7.60 13.82
C ILE A 110 0.22 -8.98 13.28
N GLU A 111 1.06 -9.98 13.53
CA GLU A 111 0.83 -11.34 13.02
C GLU A 111 -0.28 -12.09 13.78
N GLN A 112 -0.47 -11.82 15.07
CA GLN A 112 -1.38 -12.56 15.93
C GLN A 112 -2.72 -11.84 16.16
N ASP A 113 -2.69 -10.55 16.53
CA ASP A 113 -3.87 -9.87 17.04
C ASP A 113 -4.68 -9.11 15.97
N PHE A 114 -4.02 -8.64 14.90
CA PHE A 114 -4.67 -7.72 13.96
C PHE A 114 -5.40 -8.40 12.79
N ARG A 115 -5.41 -9.73 12.71
CA ARG A 115 -6.05 -10.46 11.59
C ARG A 115 -7.58 -10.59 11.70
N SER A 116 -8.18 -10.11 12.79
CA SER A 116 -9.62 -10.17 13.03
C SER A 116 -10.41 -9.38 11.96
N LEU A 117 -11.47 -10.00 11.42
CA LEU A 117 -12.38 -9.35 10.49
C LEU A 117 -13.12 -8.14 11.09
N TRP A 118 -13.28 -8.10 12.42
CA TRP A 118 -13.81 -6.92 13.12
C TRP A 118 -12.88 -5.72 12.99
N ILE A 119 -11.58 -5.94 13.15
CA ILE A 119 -10.55 -4.89 12.96
C ILE A 119 -10.54 -4.44 11.49
N ILE A 120 -10.48 -5.39 10.55
CA ILE A 120 -10.43 -5.11 9.12
C ILE A 120 -11.67 -4.34 8.66
N GLY A 121 -12.87 -4.77 9.03
CA GLY A 121 -14.11 -4.09 8.67
C GLY A 121 -14.18 -2.67 9.24
N THR A 122 -13.82 -2.52 10.53
CA THR A 122 -13.80 -1.21 11.19
C THR A 122 -12.79 -0.27 10.57
N THR A 123 -11.56 -0.73 10.31
CA THR A 123 -10.50 0.10 9.69
C THR A 123 -10.84 0.49 8.25
N LEU A 124 -11.48 -0.39 7.48
CA LEU A 124 -12.00 -0.04 6.15
C LEU A 124 -12.96 1.14 6.22
N ILE A 125 -13.92 1.13 7.15
CA ILE A 125 -14.91 2.21 7.31
C ILE A 125 -14.20 3.48 7.80
N VAL A 126 -13.52 3.42 8.94
CA VAL A 126 -12.94 4.60 9.60
C VAL A 126 -11.94 5.31 8.69
N LEU A 127 -10.98 4.57 8.12
CA LEU A 127 -9.97 5.16 7.24
C LEU A 127 -10.55 5.53 5.85
N GLY A 128 -11.63 4.88 5.42
CA GLY A 128 -12.41 5.30 4.26
C GLY A 128 -13.03 6.68 4.47
N LEU A 129 -13.69 6.89 5.62
CA LEU A 129 -14.27 8.19 5.99
C LEU A 129 -13.20 9.26 6.18
N ILE A 130 -12.06 8.93 6.83
CA ILE A 130 -10.92 9.85 6.97
C ILE A 130 -10.40 10.30 5.61
N LEU A 131 -10.24 9.39 4.64
CA LEU A 131 -9.84 9.73 3.28
C LEU A 131 -10.86 10.69 2.62
N GLY A 132 -12.15 10.42 2.79
CA GLY A 132 -13.22 11.27 2.25
C GLY A 132 -13.20 12.68 2.85
N ILE A 133 -13.03 12.78 4.16
CA ILE A 133 -12.91 14.07 4.87
C ILE A 133 -11.64 14.80 4.39
N ALA A 134 -10.50 14.13 4.39
CA ALA A 134 -9.22 14.71 3.96
C ALA A 134 -9.30 15.26 2.53
N ASP A 135 -9.91 14.51 1.62
CA ASP A 135 -10.07 14.93 0.23
C ASP A 135 -11.01 16.14 0.08
N ARG A 136 -12.05 16.21 0.91
CA ARG A 136 -13.02 17.30 0.86
C ARG A 136 -12.52 18.61 1.47
N VAL A 137 -11.74 18.53 2.56
CA VAL A 137 -11.28 19.72 3.31
C VAL A 137 -9.94 20.25 2.82
N SER A 138 -9.25 19.52 1.94
CA SER A 138 -7.93 19.90 1.45
C SER A 138 -7.95 21.27 0.76
N ALA A 139 -6.94 22.08 1.06
CA ALA A 139 -6.72 23.36 0.37
C ALA A 139 -6.33 23.20 -1.09
N ASP A 140 -5.80 22.03 -1.49
CA ASP A 140 -5.44 21.66 -2.88
C ASP A 140 -4.47 22.64 -3.56
N ARG A 141 -3.46 23.09 -2.82
CA ARG A 141 -2.56 24.18 -3.27
C ARG A 141 -1.09 23.78 -3.35
N LEU A 142 -0.69 22.73 -2.61
CA LEU A 142 0.71 22.33 -2.51
C LEU A 142 1.02 21.25 -3.54
N ARG A 143 2.16 21.41 -4.22
CA ARG A 143 2.72 20.45 -5.17
C ARG A 143 3.91 19.74 -4.56
N ILE A 144 4.39 18.70 -5.21
CA ILE A 144 5.53 17.91 -4.73
C ILE A 144 6.80 18.76 -4.50
N LYS A 145 6.98 19.83 -5.27
CA LYS A 145 8.10 20.77 -5.10
C LYS A 145 8.05 21.58 -3.81
N ASP A 146 6.85 21.74 -3.23
CA ASP A 146 6.61 22.50 -2.02
C ASP A 146 6.80 21.68 -0.75
N MET A 147 7.13 20.38 -0.91
CA MET A 147 7.27 19.43 0.19
C MET A 147 8.36 19.83 1.16
N ARG A 148 8.05 19.68 2.46
CA ARG A 148 8.93 19.97 3.59
C ARG A 148 9.20 18.70 4.39
N LEU A 149 10.29 18.68 5.13
CA LEU A 149 10.65 17.55 5.99
C LEU A 149 9.53 17.19 6.99
N ARG A 150 8.90 18.21 7.59
CA ARG A 150 7.75 18.01 8.49
C ARG A 150 6.64 17.22 7.82
N ASP A 151 6.30 17.56 6.58
CA ASP A 151 5.21 16.92 5.84
C ASP A 151 5.55 15.46 5.52
N ALA A 152 6.82 15.23 5.14
CA ALA A 152 7.34 13.88 4.92
C ALA A 152 7.24 12.99 6.17
N VAL A 153 7.60 13.54 7.34
CA VAL A 153 7.50 12.83 8.63
C VAL A 153 6.03 12.55 8.97
N LEU A 154 5.14 13.53 8.83
CA LEU A 154 3.70 13.33 9.12
C LEU A 154 3.08 12.29 8.20
N MET A 155 3.40 12.31 6.90
CA MET A 155 2.95 11.29 5.96
C MET A 155 3.55 9.92 6.28
N GLY A 156 4.79 9.87 6.77
CA GLY A 156 5.44 8.64 7.23
C GLY A 156 4.80 8.05 8.49
N VAL A 157 4.44 8.90 9.46
CA VAL A 157 3.68 8.47 10.64
C VAL A 157 2.31 7.93 10.24
N ALA A 158 1.60 8.61 9.33
CA ALA A 158 0.33 8.11 8.81
C ALA A 158 0.51 6.77 8.06
N GLN A 159 1.61 6.60 7.31
CA GLN A 159 1.94 5.33 6.67
C GLN A 159 2.04 4.18 7.67
N SER A 160 2.55 4.43 8.88
CA SER A 160 2.72 3.40 9.91
C SER A 160 1.38 2.82 10.39
N CYS A 161 0.28 3.56 10.28
CA CYS A 161 -1.05 3.01 10.56
C CYS A 161 -1.39 1.81 9.66
N ALA A 162 -0.74 1.67 8.51
CA ALA A 162 -0.94 0.55 7.59
C ALA A 162 -0.41 -0.80 8.10
N LEU A 163 0.29 -0.81 9.23
CA LEU A 163 0.61 -2.04 9.97
C LEU A 163 -0.66 -2.72 10.49
N VAL A 164 -1.74 -1.98 10.67
CA VAL A 164 -3.06 -2.54 10.99
C VAL A 164 -3.77 -2.92 9.68
N PRO A 165 -4.15 -4.21 9.49
CA PRO A 165 -4.86 -4.66 8.31
C PRO A 165 -6.17 -3.88 8.07
N GLY A 166 -6.50 -3.65 6.81
CA GLY A 166 -7.68 -2.85 6.44
C GLY A 166 -7.41 -1.34 6.30
N VAL A 167 -6.35 -0.82 6.92
CA VAL A 167 -6.02 0.62 6.87
C VAL A 167 -5.73 1.10 5.46
N SER A 168 -5.03 0.35 4.64
CA SER A 168 -4.46 0.75 3.35
C SER A 168 -3.29 1.75 3.48
N ARG A 169 -2.10 1.32 3.13
CA ARG A 169 -0.88 2.15 3.14
C ARG A 169 -1.02 3.40 2.28
N SER A 170 -1.44 3.23 1.03
CA SER A 170 -1.73 4.33 0.11
C SER A 170 -2.83 5.24 0.68
N GLY A 171 -3.92 4.67 1.19
CA GLY A 171 -5.04 5.43 1.76
C GLY A 171 -4.63 6.32 2.93
N ALA A 172 -3.89 5.80 3.91
CA ALA A 172 -3.45 6.55 5.08
C ALA A 172 -2.48 7.68 4.70
N THR A 173 -1.48 7.36 3.87
CA THR A 173 -0.47 8.33 3.44
C THR A 173 -1.08 9.45 2.58
N ILE A 174 -1.95 9.09 1.63
CA ILE A 174 -2.69 10.05 0.80
C ILE A 174 -3.57 10.95 1.67
N SER A 175 -4.29 10.39 2.64
CA SER A 175 -5.16 11.16 3.54
C SER A 175 -4.36 12.24 4.28
N MET A 176 -3.19 11.90 4.82
CA MET A 176 -2.33 12.87 5.47
C MET A 176 -1.84 13.95 4.49
N GLY A 177 -1.39 13.57 3.29
CA GLY A 177 -1.01 14.52 2.26
C GLY A 177 -2.14 15.49 1.90
N ARG A 178 -3.38 14.99 1.82
CA ARG A 178 -4.57 15.83 1.59
C ARG A 178 -4.85 16.78 2.76
N PHE A 179 -4.77 16.32 4.00
CA PHE A 179 -4.90 17.21 5.17
C PHE A 179 -3.84 18.30 5.21
N LEU A 180 -2.63 18.03 4.73
CA LEU A 180 -1.55 19.01 4.61
C LEU A 180 -1.77 20.00 3.46
N GLY A 181 -2.77 19.80 2.59
CA GLY A 181 -3.14 20.68 1.50
C GLY A 181 -2.45 20.38 0.16
N TYR A 182 -1.86 19.20 0.00
CA TYR A 182 -1.27 18.76 -1.26
C TYR A 182 -2.34 18.43 -2.30
N GLU A 183 -2.08 18.77 -3.57
CA GLU A 183 -2.87 18.32 -4.72
C GLU A 183 -2.95 16.78 -4.71
N ARG A 184 -4.05 16.21 -5.22
CA ARG A 184 -4.29 14.74 -5.22
C ARG A 184 -3.14 13.98 -5.88
N GLU A 185 -2.67 14.44 -7.04
CA GLU A 185 -1.54 13.82 -7.74
C GLU A 185 -0.27 13.87 -6.89
N ALA A 186 0.06 15.01 -6.30
CA ALA A 186 1.24 15.18 -5.47
C ALA A 186 1.22 14.26 -4.23
N ALA A 187 0.07 14.19 -3.53
CA ALA A 187 -0.12 13.30 -2.40
C ALA A 187 0.01 11.83 -2.79
N THR A 188 -0.62 11.41 -3.90
CA THR A 188 -0.55 10.03 -4.41
C THR A 188 0.87 9.65 -4.84
N ARG A 189 1.51 10.53 -5.62
CA ARG A 189 2.87 10.29 -6.12
C ARG A 189 3.87 10.14 -4.98
N TYR A 190 3.81 11.04 -4.00
CA TYR A 190 4.69 10.94 -2.83
C TYR A 190 4.37 9.72 -1.97
N ALA A 191 3.09 9.37 -1.78
CA ALA A 191 2.71 8.15 -1.06
C ALA A 191 3.33 6.89 -1.67
N PHE A 192 3.37 6.79 -3.00
CA PHE A 192 4.02 5.67 -3.69
C PHE A 192 5.54 5.67 -3.54
N LEU A 193 6.19 6.83 -3.70
CA LEU A 193 7.64 6.95 -3.49
C LEU A 193 8.04 6.64 -2.05
N LEU A 194 7.26 7.11 -1.08
CA LEU A 194 7.49 6.88 0.35
C LEU A 194 7.31 5.40 0.73
N ALA A 195 6.43 4.68 0.04
CA ALA A 195 6.21 3.26 0.27
C ALA A 195 7.42 2.39 -0.11
N ILE A 196 8.23 2.81 -1.09
CA ILE A 196 9.28 1.97 -1.70
C ILE A 196 10.28 1.40 -0.69
N PRO A 197 10.90 2.17 0.23
CA PRO A 197 11.83 1.59 1.19
C PRO A 197 11.18 0.56 2.11
N ALA A 198 9.96 0.81 2.57
CA ALA A 198 9.22 -0.11 3.43
C ALA A 198 8.86 -1.40 2.70
N VAL A 199 8.41 -1.29 1.44
CA VAL A 199 8.04 -2.41 0.57
C VAL A 199 9.26 -3.28 0.25
N VAL A 200 10.36 -2.66 -0.17
CA VAL A 200 11.61 -3.39 -0.45
C VAL A 200 12.13 -4.07 0.83
N GLY A 201 12.04 -3.40 1.98
CA GLY A 201 12.43 -3.97 3.26
C GLY A 201 11.55 -5.17 3.65
N ALA A 202 10.24 -5.06 3.50
CA ALA A 202 9.29 -6.14 3.75
C ALA A 202 9.52 -7.32 2.78
N GLY A 203 9.64 -7.06 1.48
CA GLY A 203 9.89 -8.10 0.48
C GLY A 203 11.19 -8.87 0.74
N VAL A 204 12.28 -8.19 1.11
CA VAL A 204 13.53 -8.88 1.51
C VAL A 204 13.35 -9.74 2.76
N PHE A 205 12.53 -9.29 3.71
CA PHE A 205 12.21 -10.03 4.92
C PHE A 205 11.35 -11.26 4.59
N GLU A 206 10.28 -11.09 3.82
CA GLU A 206 9.35 -12.14 3.40
C GLU A 206 10.03 -13.22 2.55
N LEU A 207 11.05 -12.86 1.72
CA LEU A 207 11.85 -13.84 0.97
C LEU A 207 12.51 -14.90 1.85
N LYS A 208 12.82 -14.58 3.12
CA LYS A 208 13.40 -15.51 4.08
C LYS A 208 12.36 -16.47 4.68
N GLU A 209 11.12 -16.03 4.74
CA GLU A 209 10.01 -16.82 5.29
C GLU A 209 9.37 -17.74 4.24
N ILE A 210 9.53 -17.45 2.93
CA ILE A 210 8.95 -18.23 1.82
C ILE A 210 9.28 -19.73 1.91
N PRO A 211 10.53 -20.19 2.21
CA PRO A 211 10.82 -21.61 2.28
C PRO A 211 10.07 -22.36 3.37
N ASN A 212 9.64 -21.66 4.42
CA ASN A 212 8.97 -22.22 5.59
C ASN A 212 7.47 -21.93 5.62
N GLY A 213 6.98 -21.15 4.66
CA GLY A 213 5.58 -20.72 4.60
C GLY A 213 4.70 -21.67 3.77
N ASP A 214 3.42 -21.77 4.15
CA ASP A 214 2.44 -22.53 3.39
C ASP A 214 2.13 -21.85 2.05
N ASN A 215 2.11 -22.67 0.99
CA ASN A 215 1.69 -22.27 -0.34
C ASN A 215 0.61 -23.25 -0.83
N SER A 216 -0.63 -22.90 -0.62
CA SER A 216 -1.79 -23.76 -0.94
C SER A 216 -1.96 -24.02 -2.43
N TYR A 217 -1.41 -23.16 -3.29
CA TYR A 217 -1.57 -23.26 -4.76
C TYR A 217 -0.39 -23.89 -5.48
N GLY A 218 0.75 -24.10 -4.79
CA GLY A 218 1.99 -24.55 -5.42
C GLY A 218 2.68 -23.48 -6.26
N TRP A 219 3.93 -23.71 -6.64
CA TRP A 219 4.80 -22.69 -7.23
C TRP A 219 4.41 -22.26 -8.65
N GLY A 220 3.88 -23.18 -9.48
CA GLY A 220 3.46 -22.85 -10.85
C GLY A 220 2.38 -21.75 -10.89
N PRO A 221 1.20 -21.98 -10.29
CA PRO A 221 0.16 -20.97 -10.16
C PRO A 221 0.63 -19.68 -9.47
N THR A 222 1.49 -19.77 -8.44
CA THR A 222 2.03 -18.61 -7.72
C THR A 222 2.88 -17.71 -8.62
N ILE A 223 3.77 -18.27 -9.45
CA ILE A 223 4.57 -17.50 -10.40
C ILE A 223 3.67 -16.78 -11.41
N VAL A 224 2.66 -17.48 -11.94
CA VAL A 224 1.71 -16.86 -12.87
C VAL A 224 0.95 -15.72 -12.19
N ALA A 225 0.46 -15.92 -10.97
CA ALA A 225 -0.23 -14.89 -10.18
C ALA A 225 0.67 -13.68 -9.90
N THR A 226 1.97 -13.90 -9.65
CA THR A 226 2.95 -12.82 -9.44
C THR A 226 3.16 -11.98 -10.69
N VAL A 227 3.28 -12.62 -11.87
CA VAL A 227 3.38 -11.90 -13.14
C VAL A 227 2.10 -11.10 -13.41
N VAL A 228 0.93 -11.67 -13.14
CA VAL A 228 -0.36 -10.99 -13.26
C VAL A 228 -0.44 -9.80 -12.30
N SER A 229 -0.07 -10.00 -11.04
CA SER A 229 -0.01 -8.96 -10.00
C SER A 229 0.90 -7.80 -10.43
N PHE A 230 2.07 -8.10 -11.01
CA PHE A 230 2.96 -7.10 -11.58
C PHE A 230 2.30 -6.29 -12.70
N VAL A 231 1.73 -6.95 -13.71
CA VAL A 231 1.14 -6.27 -14.88
C VAL A 231 -0.04 -5.40 -14.46
N ILE A 232 -0.94 -5.95 -13.65
CA ILE A 232 -2.13 -5.24 -13.16
C ILE A 232 -1.72 -4.11 -12.22
N GLY A 233 -0.75 -4.33 -11.32
CA GLY A 233 -0.22 -3.31 -10.42
C GLY A 233 0.39 -2.13 -11.18
N TYR A 234 1.19 -2.39 -12.21
CA TYR A 234 1.74 -1.34 -13.07
C TYR A 234 0.65 -0.52 -13.75
N ALA A 235 -0.37 -1.19 -14.29
CA ALA A 235 -1.52 -0.53 -14.90
C ALA A 235 -2.32 0.28 -13.87
N ALA A 236 -2.52 -0.25 -12.67
CA ALA A 236 -3.22 0.43 -11.57
C ALA A 236 -2.51 1.72 -11.12
N ILE A 237 -1.18 1.70 -10.99
CA ILE A 237 -0.39 2.91 -10.68
C ILE A 237 -0.59 3.97 -11.78
N ALA A 238 -0.40 3.57 -13.04
CA ALA A 238 -0.51 4.48 -14.17
C ALA A 238 -1.91 5.10 -14.28
N TRP A 239 -2.93 4.25 -14.08
CA TRP A 239 -4.32 4.67 -14.10
C TRP A 239 -4.65 5.61 -12.94
N LEU A 240 -4.28 5.23 -11.69
CA LEU A 240 -4.64 6.03 -10.51
C LEU A 240 -4.00 7.42 -10.56
N LEU A 241 -2.71 7.53 -10.89
CA LEU A 241 -2.02 8.81 -11.00
C LEU A 241 -2.68 9.73 -12.04
N ARG A 242 -3.17 9.17 -13.15
CA ARG A 242 -3.92 9.93 -14.16
C ARG A 242 -5.31 10.26 -13.69
N TYR A 243 -6.00 9.32 -13.03
CA TYR A 243 -7.37 9.48 -12.54
C TYR A 243 -7.48 10.63 -11.52
N VAL A 244 -6.57 10.68 -10.55
CA VAL A 244 -6.64 11.67 -9.45
C VAL A 244 -6.30 13.10 -9.88
N THR A 245 -5.80 13.32 -11.10
CA THR A 245 -5.60 14.69 -11.62
C THR A 245 -6.92 15.42 -11.84
N THR A 246 -8.00 14.69 -12.11
CA THR A 246 -9.31 15.26 -12.47
C THR A 246 -10.46 14.75 -11.61
N HIS A 247 -10.26 13.68 -10.84
CA HIS A 247 -11.30 13.02 -10.05
C HIS A 247 -10.95 12.97 -8.56
N SER A 248 -11.99 12.90 -7.73
CA SER A 248 -11.88 12.76 -6.27
C SER A 248 -11.67 11.30 -5.85
N TYR A 249 -11.30 11.10 -4.58
CA TYR A 249 -11.24 9.75 -3.99
C TYR A 249 -12.60 9.20 -3.57
N LEU A 250 -13.70 9.91 -3.80
CA LEU A 250 -15.04 9.53 -3.35
C LEU A 250 -15.46 8.09 -3.74
N PRO A 251 -15.20 7.58 -4.97
CA PRO A 251 -15.55 6.19 -5.31
C PRO A 251 -14.84 5.17 -4.43
N PHE A 252 -13.57 5.42 -4.08
CA PHE A 252 -12.82 4.54 -3.19
C PHE A 252 -13.33 4.61 -1.74
N VAL A 253 -13.79 5.78 -1.30
CA VAL A 253 -14.42 5.97 0.02
C VAL A 253 -15.71 5.15 0.11
N ILE A 254 -16.60 5.31 -0.88
CA ILE A 254 -17.85 4.56 -0.95
C ILE A 254 -17.58 3.06 -0.94
N TYR A 255 -16.66 2.61 -1.78
CA TYR A 255 -16.26 1.21 -1.87
C TYR A 255 -15.77 0.66 -0.51
N ARG A 256 -14.85 1.36 0.17
CA ARG A 256 -14.32 0.95 1.48
C ARG A 256 -15.40 0.86 2.54
N VAL A 257 -16.25 1.88 2.64
CA VAL A 257 -17.34 1.90 3.62
C VAL A 257 -18.32 0.76 3.35
N SER A 258 -18.68 0.53 2.09
CA SER A 258 -19.58 -0.57 1.71
C SER A 258 -18.96 -1.95 2.01
N LEU A 259 -17.69 -2.16 1.63
CA LEU A 259 -16.99 -3.43 1.91
C LEU A 259 -16.82 -3.66 3.41
N GLY A 260 -16.41 -2.63 4.16
CA GLY A 260 -16.25 -2.73 5.61
C GLY A 260 -17.57 -3.03 6.31
N THR A 261 -18.67 -2.37 5.92
CA THR A 261 -20.01 -2.63 6.46
C THR A 261 -20.47 -4.07 6.15
N LEU A 262 -20.27 -4.51 4.90
CA LEU A 262 -20.58 -5.89 4.50
C LEU A 262 -19.76 -6.89 5.32
N THR A 263 -18.46 -6.67 5.48
CA THR A 263 -17.58 -7.54 6.28
C THR A 263 -18.06 -7.66 7.72
N LEU A 264 -18.38 -6.53 8.37
CA LEU A 264 -18.89 -6.54 9.75
C LEU A 264 -20.26 -7.24 9.84
N ALA A 265 -21.14 -7.02 8.89
CA ALA A 265 -22.46 -7.69 8.88
C ALA A 265 -22.33 -9.21 8.71
N LEU A 266 -21.44 -9.68 7.81
CA LEU A 266 -21.23 -11.12 7.59
C LEU A 266 -20.50 -11.77 8.77
N ALA A 267 -19.57 -11.07 9.43
CA ALA A 267 -18.94 -11.54 10.66
C ALA A 267 -19.96 -11.64 11.82
N ALA A 268 -20.83 -10.64 11.97
CA ALA A 268 -21.90 -10.65 12.97
C ALA A 268 -22.94 -11.76 12.72
N ALA A 269 -23.19 -12.11 11.46
CA ALA A 269 -24.08 -13.21 11.08
C ALA A 269 -23.42 -14.59 11.18
N GLY A 270 -22.13 -14.69 11.54
CA GLY A 270 -21.40 -15.95 11.63
C GLY A 270 -21.11 -16.61 10.27
N VAL A 271 -21.24 -15.86 9.17
CA VAL A 271 -20.94 -16.34 7.80
C VAL A 271 -19.44 -16.36 7.54
N LEU A 272 -18.73 -15.35 8.06
CA LEU A 272 -17.26 -15.29 8.02
C LEU A 272 -16.70 -15.65 9.40
N SER A 273 -15.62 -16.42 9.41
CA SER A 273 -14.89 -16.75 10.63
C SER A 273 -14.09 -15.52 11.08
N ALA A 274 -14.55 -14.86 12.16
CA ALA A 274 -13.97 -13.63 12.71
C ALA A 274 -12.64 -13.86 13.44
#